data_6b6747e9d9eedc3125898c8674cef4b6
#
_entry.id   6b6747e9d9eedc3125898c8674cef4b6
#
_cell.length_a   1.000
_cell.length_b   1.000
_cell.length_c   1.000
_cell.angle_alpha   90.00
_cell.angle_beta   90.00
_cell.angle_gamma   90.00
#
_symmetry.space_group_name_H-M   'P 1'
#
loop_
_entity.id
_entity.type
_entity.pdbx_description
1 polymer ?
#
loop_
_entity_poly.entity_id
_entity_poly.type
_entity_poly.pdbx_seq_one_letter_code
_entity_poly.pdbx_strand_id
1 'polypeptide(L)'
;MRIHHLIFASFFMATVSIASAETLVTVATTTKLIRSAEKSVIDAQGWALDLHDVLQQHDFPQSKENICAAVAVIDQESGFVADPPVPGLGKLSEQALRDKFNKVPIGGNIALRWLENTPTPEASFMARIRNAKTERDLDLAYRSLVDYAGKTTSLDMVLRLGLLNKLIEERNEIDTAGSMQVSVKFALSEARKRRWLPMTLDDIYGVRDHLYTRQGGIYYGVKQLLGYDTGYSQKIFRFADFNAGRYASRNAAFQKVVARLSGQSLAFDGDLLSYGKDGQPLSAVTATEKAIRVANTKHKLGLDDQSIRADLLKEKDVGFTSTRSFISLRDRFAATTKTPAAFAAVPDIALNSPKLSRGFTTRRFAESVDRRYKACMKSK
;
A
#
# COMPACT_ATOMS: atom_id res chain seq x y z
N MET A 1 57.34 14.77 49.18
CA MET A 1 56.44 13.81 48.51
C MET A 1 55.56 14.60 47.54
N ARG A 2 55.91 14.65 46.24
CA ARG A 2 55.19 15.44 45.25
C ARG A 2 54.32 14.47 44.43
N ILE A 3 52.99 14.67 44.49
CA ILE A 3 51.98 13.91 43.75
C ILE A 3 51.78 14.62 42.41
N HIS A 4 52.07 13.92 41.30
CA HIS A 4 51.83 14.41 39.95
C HIS A 4 50.41 13.96 39.56
N HIS A 5 49.53 14.92 39.26
CA HIS A 5 48.25 14.65 38.62
C HIS A 5 48.44 14.59 37.08
N LEU A 6 48.26 13.41 36.50
CA LEU A 6 48.11 13.27 35.08
C LEU A 6 46.66 13.58 34.69
N ILE A 7 46.47 14.62 33.89
CA ILE A 7 45.20 14.97 33.25
C ILE A 7 45.11 14.20 31.90
N PHE A 8 44.20 13.24 31.82
CA PHE A 8 43.87 12.57 30.55
C PHE A 8 42.84 13.45 29.82
N ALA A 9 43.24 14.10 28.73
CA ALA A 9 42.35 14.80 27.83
C ALA A 9 41.76 13.80 26.83
N SER A 10 40.49 13.43 27.01
CA SER A 10 39.75 12.62 26.03
C SER A 10 39.34 13.48 24.83
N PHE A 11 39.96 13.25 23.70
CA PHE A 11 39.61 13.86 22.43
C PHE A 11 38.32 13.18 21.89
N PHE A 12 37.18 13.83 22.00
CA PHE A 12 35.94 13.41 21.36
C PHE A 12 36.01 13.83 19.88
N MET A 13 36.32 12.88 18.98
CA MET A 13 36.17 13.09 17.53
C MET A 13 34.66 13.08 17.19
N ALA A 14 34.09 14.25 17.04
CA ALA A 14 32.77 14.37 16.43
C ALA A 14 32.89 14.03 14.94
N THR A 15 32.37 12.88 14.55
CA THR A 15 32.19 12.52 13.13
C THR A 15 31.04 13.39 12.60
N VAL A 16 31.36 14.45 11.87
CA VAL A 16 30.41 15.21 11.09
C VAL A 16 29.99 14.34 9.93
N SER A 17 28.78 13.76 10.02
CA SER A 17 28.12 13.15 8.86
C SER A 17 27.80 14.25 7.86
N ILE A 18 28.59 14.31 6.79
CA ILE A 18 28.27 15.16 5.63
C ILE A 18 27.01 14.54 5.00
N ALA A 19 25.84 15.06 5.34
CA ALA A 19 24.63 14.80 4.59
C ALA A 19 24.88 15.29 3.16
N SER A 20 24.95 14.36 2.21
CA SER A 20 25.01 14.70 0.78
C SER A 20 23.81 15.58 0.48
N ALA A 21 24.03 16.82 0.07
CA ALA A 21 22.95 17.72 -0.34
C ALA A 21 22.22 17.06 -1.51
N GLU A 22 20.97 16.66 -1.29
CA GLU A 22 20.12 16.10 -2.35
C GLU A 22 19.97 17.17 -3.46
N THR A 23 20.41 16.82 -4.67
CA THR A 23 20.31 17.73 -5.81
C THR A 23 18.83 17.88 -6.19
N LEU A 24 18.28 19.07 -5.94
CA LEU A 24 16.90 19.40 -6.34
C LEU A 24 16.80 19.43 -7.86
N VAL A 25 15.72 18.91 -8.39
CA VAL A 25 15.45 18.80 -9.83
C VAL A 25 14.38 19.81 -10.24
N THR A 26 14.53 20.43 -11.38
CA THR A 26 13.54 21.37 -11.92
C THR A 26 12.38 20.65 -12.60
N VAL A 27 11.24 21.33 -12.75
CA VAL A 27 10.09 20.84 -13.55
C VAL A 27 10.51 20.46 -14.97
N ALA A 28 11.36 21.27 -15.61
CA ALA A 28 11.85 20.98 -16.95
C ALA A 28 12.67 19.67 -17.03
N THR A 29 13.52 19.42 -16.04
CA THR A 29 14.26 18.16 -15.93
C THR A 29 13.30 16.98 -15.67
N THR A 30 12.35 17.15 -14.76
CA THR A 30 11.31 16.13 -14.48
C THR A 30 10.50 15.80 -15.73
N THR A 31 10.13 16.80 -16.54
CA THR A 31 9.45 16.59 -17.83
C THR A 31 10.27 15.70 -18.78
N LYS A 32 11.60 15.93 -18.86
CA LYS A 32 12.50 15.06 -19.65
C LYS A 32 12.57 13.64 -19.10
N LEU A 33 12.65 13.48 -17.77
CA LEU A 33 12.66 12.16 -17.11
C LEU A 33 11.38 11.39 -17.41
N ILE A 34 10.21 12.03 -17.34
CA ILE A 34 8.92 11.42 -17.65
C ILE A 34 8.89 10.95 -19.13
N ARG A 35 9.28 11.82 -20.07
CA ARG A 35 9.35 11.47 -21.50
C ARG A 35 10.36 10.37 -21.81
N SER A 36 11.42 10.24 -21.00
CA SER A 36 12.40 9.16 -21.11
C SER A 36 11.85 7.83 -20.60
N ALA A 37 10.98 7.85 -19.60
CA ALA A 37 10.31 6.66 -19.06
C ALA A 37 9.23 6.18 -20.03
N GLU A 38 8.34 7.06 -20.47
CA GLU A 38 7.25 6.76 -21.41
C GLU A 38 7.15 7.85 -22.48
N LYS A 39 7.46 7.50 -23.74
CA LYS A 39 7.50 8.45 -24.84
C LYS A 39 6.13 8.96 -25.28
N SER A 40 5.10 8.17 -25.08
CA SER A 40 3.73 8.46 -25.50
C SER A 40 2.94 9.30 -24.49
N VAL A 41 3.56 9.75 -23.40
CA VAL A 41 2.89 10.52 -22.34
C VAL A 41 2.25 11.78 -22.91
N ILE A 42 0.95 11.88 -22.74
CA ILE A 42 0.20 13.10 -23.02
C ILE A 42 0.43 14.07 -21.85
N ASP A 43 0.84 15.31 -22.17
CA ASP A 43 1.09 16.38 -21.19
C ASP A 43 2.14 16.02 -20.12
N ALA A 44 3.32 15.57 -20.54
CA ALA A 44 4.43 15.27 -19.62
C ALA A 44 4.81 16.47 -18.71
N GLN A 45 4.61 17.72 -19.18
CA GLN A 45 4.86 18.90 -18.37
C GLN A 45 3.84 19.06 -17.26
N GLY A 46 2.56 18.81 -17.51
CA GLY A 46 1.52 18.84 -16.49
C GLY A 46 1.74 17.75 -15.43
N TRP A 47 2.18 16.55 -15.83
CA TRP A 47 2.59 15.50 -14.87
C TRP A 47 3.77 15.94 -14.00
N ALA A 48 4.76 16.63 -14.58
CA ALA A 48 5.90 17.14 -13.83
C ALA A 48 5.49 18.24 -12.84
N LEU A 49 4.62 19.17 -13.24
CA LEU A 49 4.08 20.20 -12.35
C LEU A 49 3.31 19.62 -11.18
N ASP A 50 2.37 18.70 -11.43
CA ASP A 50 1.59 18.05 -10.38
C ASP A 50 2.48 17.27 -9.42
N LEU A 51 3.53 16.58 -9.92
CA LEU A 51 4.46 15.84 -9.08
C LEU A 51 5.29 16.77 -8.16
N HIS A 52 5.78 17.89 -8.68
CA HIS A 52 6.50 18.91 -7.90
C HIS A 52 5.59 19.53 -6.83
N ASP A 53 4.37 19.91 -7.20
CA ASP A 53 3.37 20.47 -6.29
C ASP A 53 3.03 19.48 -5.16
N VAL A 54 2.80 18.21 -5.48
CA VAL A 54 2.50 17.16 -4.48
C VAL A 54 3.70 16.90 -3.57
N LEU A 55 4.92 16.84 -4.07
CA LEU A 55 6.11 16.69 -3.23
C LEU A 55 6.21 17.85 -2.24
N GLN A 56 5.96 19.08 -2.69
CA GLN A 56 5.94 20.27 -1.83
C GLN A 56 4.81 20.20 -0.79
N GLN A 57 3.59 19.82 -1.18
CA GLN A 57 2.46 19.69 -0.26
C GLN A 57 2.69 18.66 0.86
N HIS A 58 3.55 17.69 0.62
CA HIS A 58 3.93 16.65 1.59
C HIS A 58 5.25 16.92 2.32
N ASP A 59 5.88 18.06 2.10
CA ASP A 59 7.21 18.41 2.64
C ASP A 59 8.29 17.37 2.24
N PHE A 60 8.19 16.79 1.05
CA PHE A 60 9.21 15.89 0.52
C PHE A 60 10.18 16.65 -0.40
N PRO A 61 11.49 16.38 -0.31
CA PRO A 61 12.46 16.98 -1.20
C PRO A 61 12.15 16.65 -2.66
N GLN A 62 12.24 17.69 -3.53
CA GLN A 62 12.13 17.53 -4.98
C GLN A 62 13.43 16.98 -5.57
N SER A 63 13.96 15.95 -4.93
CA SER A 63 15.20 15.27 -5.33
C SER A 63 14.95 14.34 -6.52
N LYS A 64 16.01 14.08 -7.29
CA LYS A 64 15.96 13.13 -8.40
C LYS A 64 15.50 11.75 -7.94
N GLU A 65 15.90 11.33 -6.75
CA GLU A 65 15.51 10.06 -6.15
C GLU A 65 14.00 9.96 -5.92
N ASN A 66 13.38 10.98 -5.31
CA ASN A 66 11.95 10.97 -5.02
C ASN A 66 11.13 11.09 -6.30
N ILE A 67 11.56 11.93 -7.24
CA ILE A 67 10.93 12.08 -8.55
C ILE A 67 11.01 10.78 -9.34
N CYS A 68 12.21 10.18 -9.47
CA CYS A 68 12.36 8.92 -10.18
C CYS A 68 11.60 7.76 -9.51
N ALA A 69 11.48 7.75 -8.19
CA ALA A 69 10.67 6.75 -7.49
C ALA A 69 9.19 6.86 -7.85
N ALA A 70 8.62 8.07 -7.84
CA ALA A 70 7.24 8.30 -8.25
C ALA A 70 7.01 8.02 -9.74
N VAL A 71 7.89 8.54 -10.61
CA VAL A 71 7.86 8.28 -12.07
C VAL A 71 7.85 6.79 -12.37
N ALA A 72 8.70 6.00 -11.70
CA ALA A 72 8.80 4.56 -11.92
C ALA A 72 7.52 3.80 -11.53
N VAL A 73 6.83 4.23 -10.47
CA VAL A 73 5.55 3.63 -10.06
C VAL A 73 4.44 4.04 -11.03
N ILE A 74 4.32 5.33 -11.39
CA ILE A 74 3.30 5.80 -12.34
C ILE A 74 3.45 5.10 -13.70
N ASP A 75 4.68 4.98 -14.19
CA ASP A 75 4.96 4.28 -15.45
C ASP A 75 4.60 2.78 -15.38
N GLN A 76 4.89 2.12 -14.26
CA GLN A 76 4.53 0.72 -14.04
C GLN A 76 3.03 0.48 -13.97
N GLU A 77 2.29 1.36 -13.26
CA GLU A 77 0.88 1.13 -12.94
C GLU A 77 -0.07 1.60 -14.04
N SER A 78 0.25 2.71 -14.70
CA SER A 78 -0.68 3.34 -15.64
C SER A 78 -0.08 3.86 -16.93
N GLY A 79 1.25 3.90 -17.07
CA GLY A 79 1.89 4.57 -18.19
C GLY A 79 1.50 6.06 -18.28
N PHE A 80 1.35 6.73 -17.15
CA PHE A 80 0.91 8.14 -17.05
C PHE A 80 -0.51 8.39 -17.55
N VAL A 81 -1.43 7.48 -17.26
CA VAL A 81 -2.88 7.68 -17.45
C VAL A 81 -3.54 7.81 -16.07
N ALA A 82 -4.32 8.88 -15.87
CA ALA A 82 -4.95 9.18 -14.56
C ALA A 82 -6.02 8.14 -14.18
N ASP A 83 -6.81 7.70 -15.16
CA ASP A 83 -7.84 6.67 -15.03
C ASP A 83 -7.62 5.63 -16.14
N PRO A 84 -6.70 4.66 -15.93
CA PRO A 84 -6.27 3.75 -16.98
C PRO A 84 -7.37 2.75 -17.33
N PRO A 85 -7.61 2.50 -18.64
CA PRO A 85 -8.56 1.48 -19.06
C PRO A 85 -8.03 0.08 -18.76
N VAL A 86 -8.93 -0.80 -18.30
CA VAL A 86 -8.63 -2.22 -18.02
C VAL A 86 -9.29 -3.08 -19.10
N PRO A 87 -8.52 -3.77 -19.93
CA PRO A 87 -9.07 -4.59 -21.00
C PRO A 87 -10.03 -5.67 -20.47
N GLY A 88 -11.25 -5.69 -21.00
CA GLY A 88 -12.26 -6.69 -20.61
C GLY A 88 -12.89 -6.50 -19.24
N LEU A 89 -12.63 -5.38 -18.55
CA LEU A 89 -13.09 -5.12 -17.18
C LEU A 89 -14.58 -5.37 -16.98
N GLY A 90 -15.43 -4.80 -17.84
CA GLY A 90 -16.88 -4.94 -17.74
C GLY A 90 -17.35 -6.39 -17.79
N LYS A 91 -16.79 -7.19 -18.73
CA LYS A 91 -17.11 -8.62 -18.84
C LYS A 91 -16.63 -9.43 -17.63
N LEU A 92 -15.41 -9.15 -17.16
CA LEU A 92 -14.85 -9.82 -15.98
C LEU A 92 -15.67 -9.50 -14.72
N SER A 93 -16.09 -8.24 -14.56
CA SER A 93 -16.91 -7.80 -13.42
C SER A 93 -18.31 -8.38 -13.47
N GLU A 94 -18.94 -8.42 -14.63
CA GLU A 94 -20.24 -9.09 -14.82
C GLU A 94 -20.16 -10.57 -14.46
N GLN A 95 -19.12 -11.28 -14.96
CA GLN A 95 -18.95 -12.71 -14.66
C GLN A 95 -18.72 -12.95 -13.17
N ALA A 96 -17.84 -12.18 -12.53
CA ALA A 96 -17.59 -12.28 -11.10
C ALA A 96 -18.86 -12.05 -10.27
N LEU A 97 -19.68 -11.09 -10.67
CA LEU A 97 -20.95 -10.79 -10.02
C LEU A 97 -21.95 -11.96 -10.19
N ARG A 98 -22.07 -12.52 -11.41
CA ARG A 98 -22.93 -13.70 -11.66
C ARG A 98 -22.45 -14.90 -10.84
N ASP A 99 -21.17 -15.18 -10.80
CA ASP A 99 -20.58 -16.29 -10.01
C ASP A 99 -20.84 -16.13 -8.52
N LYS A 100 -20.82 -14.89 -8.02
CA LYS A 100 -21.13 -14.58 -6.62
C LYS A 100 -22.62 -14.81 -6.29
N PHE A 101 -23.52 -14.34 -7.13
CA PHE A 101 -24.94 -14.50 -6.91
C PHE A 101 -25.41 -15.95 -7.14
N ASN A 102 -24.83 -16.69 -8.08
CA ASN A 102 -25.14 -18.10 -8.31
C ASN A 102 -24.83 -19.00 -7.10
N LYS A 103 -23.96 -18.54 -6.18
CA LYS A 103 -23.68 -19.22 -4.90
C LYS A 103 -24.75 -18.97 -3.84
N VAL A 104 -25.68 -18.04 -4.07
CA VAL A 104 -26.77 -17.72 -3.15
C VAL A 104 -28.02 -18.49 -3.58
N PRO A 105 -28.49 -19.55 -2.85
CA PRO A 105 -29.46 -20.52 -3.36
C PRO A 105 -30.75 -19.83 -3.72
N ILE A 106 -31.54 -19.16 -3.25
CA ILE A 106 -32.88 -18.71 -3.69
C ILE A 106 -32.92 -17.25 -4.17
N GLY A 107 -32.08 -16.37 -3.58
CA GLY A 107 -32.13 -14.92 -3.85
C GLY A 107 -31.23 -14.46 -5.01
N GLY A 108 -30.24 -15.26 -5.40
CA GLY A 108 -29.21 -14.83 -6.37
C GLY A 108 -29.79 -14.53 -7.75
N ASN A 109 -30.64 -15.40 -8.28
CA ASN A 109 -31.29 -15.18 -9.57
C ASN A 109 -32.26 -13.98 -9.55
N ILE A 110 -32.92 -13.75 -8.43
CA ILE A 110 -33.83 -12.58 -8.25
C ILE A 110 -32.98 -11.31 -8.29
N ALA A 111 -31.87 -11.28 -7.56
CA ALA A 111 -30.95 -10.14 -7.54
C ALA A 111 -30.34 -9.86 -8.92
N LEU A 112 -29.93 -10.90 -9.66
CA LEU A 112 -29.41 -10.75 -11.02
C LEU A 112 -30.45 -10.17 -11.97
N ARG A 113 -31.67 -10.69 -11.97
CA ARG A 113 -32.78 -10.14 -12.77
C ARG A 113 -33.10 -8.70 -12.41
N TRP A 114 -33.08 -8.37 -11.13
CA TRP A 114 -33.28 -7.01 -10.67
C TRP A 114 -32.19 -6.07 -11.21
N LEU A 115 -30.92 -6.45 -11.13
CA LEU A 115 -29.80 -5.68 -11.69
C LEU A 115 -29.87 -5.52 -13.20
N GLU A 116 -30.43 -6.51 -13.92
CA GLU A 116 -30.61 -6.49 -15.38
C GLU A 116 -31.75 -5.58 -15.83
N ASN A 117 -32.73 -5.29 -14.96
CA ASN A 117 -33.93 -4.55 -15.32
C ASN A 117 -34.08 -3.22 -14.58
N THR A 118 -33.20 -2.87 -13.68
CA THR A 118 -33.32 -1.68 -12.82
C THR A 118 -32.21 -0.66 -13.12
N PRO A 119 -32.49 0.65 -13.24
CA PRO A 119 -33.86 1.28 -13.21
C PRO A 119 -34.71 0.96 -14.43
N THR A 120 -34.12 0.70 -15.59
CA THR A 120 -34.78 0.19 -16.81
C THR A 120 -33.86 -0.83 -17.48
N PRO A 121 -34.37 -1.75 -18.34
CA PRO A 121 -33.53 -2.73 -19.04
C PRO A 121 -32.41 -2.08 -19.85
N GLU A 122 -32.67 -0.96 -20.52
CA GLU A 122 -31.72 -0.27 -21.40
C GLU A 122 -30.62 0.46 -20.61
N ALA A 123 -30.94 0.97 -19.41
CA ALA A 123 -30.03 1.70 -18.53
C ALA A 123 -29.78 0.99 -17.20
N SER A 124 -29.83 -0.35 -17.23
CA SER A 124 -29.72 -1.18 -16.03
C SER A 124 -28.35 -1.09 -15.35
N PHE A 125 -28.30 -1.43 -14.06
CA PHE A 125 -27.04 -1.52 -13.32
C PHE A 125 -26.11 -2.55 -13.94
N MET A 126 -26.64 -3.68 -14.41
CA MET A 126 -25.85 -4.68 -15.11
C MET A 126 -25.28 -4.15 -16.41
N ALA A 127 -26.03 -3.35 -17.18
CA ALA A 127 -25.53 -2.72 -18.39
C ALA A 127 -24.39 -1.73 -18.11
N ARG A 128 -24.48 -0.94 -17.03
CA ARG A 128 -23.40 -0.04 -16.60
C ARG A 128 -22.14 -0.82 -16.24
N ILE A 129 -22.25 -1.91 -15.50
CA ILE A 129 -21.14 -2.78 -15.15
C ILE A 129 -20.49 -3.40 -16.40
N ARG A 130 -21.31 -3.94 -17.31
CA ARG A 130 -20.84 -4.56 -18.57
C ARG A 130 -20.10 -3.59 -19.47
N ASN A 131 -20.50 -2.34 -19.51
CA ASN A 131 -19.91 -1.28 -20.34
C ASN A 131 -18.75 -0.56 -19.69
N ALA A 132 -18.41 -0.87 -18.44
CA ALA A 132 -17.28 -0.27 -17.72
C ALA A 132 -15.96 -0.56 -18.42
N LYS A 133 -15.19 0.49 -18.68
CA LYS A 133 -13.84 0.43 -19.26
C LYS A 133 -12.75 0.69 -18.25
N THR A 134 -13.04 1.51 -17.24
CA THR A 134 -12.12 1.90 -16.18
C THR A 134 -12.67 1.50 -14.80
N GLU A 135 -11.79 1.50 -13.80
CA GLU A 135 -12.21 1.28 -12.41
C GLU A 135 -13.16 2.36 -11.91
N ARG A 136 -13.00 3.60 -12.41
CA ARG A 136 -13.92 4.70 -12.15
C ARG A 136 -15.33 4.40 -12.67
N ASP A 137 -15.46 3.82 -13.86
CA ASP A 137 -16.78 3.45 -14.41
C ASP A 137 -17.48 2.45 -13.50
N LEU A 138 -16.76 1.45 -12.97
CA LEU A 138 -17.32 0.48 -12.02
C LEU A 138 -17.69 1.15 -10.69
N ASP A 139 -16.86 2.04 -10.18
CA ASP A 139 -17.13 2.77 -8.96
C ASP A 139 -18.39 3.64 -9.10
N LEU A 140 -18.55 4.34 -10.22
CA LEU A 140 -19.76 5.10 -10.53
C LEU A 140 -21.00 4.21 -10.69
N ALA A 141 -20.87 3.03 -11.30
CA ALA A 141 -21.97 2.06 -11.38
C ALA A 141 -22.37 1.60 -9.98
N TYR A 142 -21.41 1.29 -9.10
CA TYR A 142 -21.69 0.92 -7.72
C TYR A 142 -22.37 2.05 -6.93
N ARG A 143 -21.87 3.28 -7.02
CA ARG A 143 -22.47 4.46 -6.37
C ARG A 143 -23.91 4.68 -6.82
N SER A 144 -24.17 4.56 -8.13
CA SER A 144 -25.53 4.71 -8.66
C SER A 144 -26.49 3.65 -8.12
N LEU A 145 -25.99 2.43 -7.85
CA LEU A 145 -26.76 1.38 -7.20
C LEU A 145 -27.09 1.72 -5.74
N VAL A 146 -26.10 2.21 -4.98
CA VAL A 146 -26.27 2.63 -3.58
C VAL A 146 -27.27 3.78 -3.47
N ASP A 147 -27.14 4.80 -4.32
CA ASP A 147 -28.02 5.96 -4.35
C ASP A 147 -29.45 5.58 -4.71
N TYR A 148 -29.62 4.68 -5.69
CA TYR A 148 -30.94 4.17 -6.06
C TYR A 148 -31.59 3.38 -4.93
N ALA A 149 -30.84 2.48 -4.28
CA ALA A 149 -31.32 1.71 -3.15
C ALA A 149 -31.69 2.62 -1.97
N GLY A 150 -30.90 3.65 -1.69
CA GLY A 150 -31.18 4.64 -0.67
C GLY A 150 -32.52 5.36 -0.89
N LYS A 151 -32.73 5.86 -2.10
CA LYS A 151 -33.97 6.59 -2.47
C LYS A 151 -35.19 5.71 -2.43
N THR A 152 -35.10 4.47 -2.93
CA THR A 152 -36.25 3.55 -3.00
C THR A 152 -36.63 2.94 -1.64
N THR A 153 -35.68 2.87 -0.68
CA THR A 153 -35.92 2.30 0.65
C THR A 153 -36.07 3.35 1.75
N SER A 154 -36.14 4.64 1.42
CA SER A 154 -36.16 5.77 2.37
C SER A 154 -34.99 5.83 3.32
N LEU A 155 -33.88 5.16 2.99
CA LEU A 155 -32.62 5.16 3.75
C LEU A 155 -31.65 6.27 3.34
N ASP A 156 -32.05 7.16 2.42
CA ASP A 156 -31.19 8.21 1.87
C ASP A 156 -30.55 9.08 2.97
N MET A 157 -31.32 9.47 3.98
CA MET A 157 -30.81 10.24 5.11
C MET A 157 -29.79 9.45 5.94
N VAL A 158 -30.03 8.16 6.18
CA VAL A 158 -29.11 7.29 6.93
C VAL A 158 -27.80 7.10 6.18
N LEU A 159 -27.86 6.96 4.85
CA LEU A 159 -26.69 6.87 3.98
C LEU A 159 -25.87 8.17 3.98
N ARG A 160 -26.56 9.32 3.84
CA ARG A 160 -25.90 10.65 3.85
C ARG A 160 -25.24 10.97 5.20
N LEU A 161 -25.85 10.55 6.30
CA LEU A 161 -25.27 10.71 7.65
C LEU A 161 -24.06 9.79 7.92
N GLY A 162 -23.73 8.91 6.98
CA GLY A 162 -22.54 8.05 7.09
C GLY A 162 -22.68 6.87 8.04
N LEU A 163 -23.87 6.58 8.55
CA LEU A 163 -24.09 5.50 9.52
C LEU A 163 -23.83 4.10 8.94
N LEU A 164 -23.93 3.96 7.60
CA LEU A 164 -23.67 2.70 6.89
C LEU A 164 -22.38 2.74 6.03
N ASN A 165 -21.58 3.80 6.13
CA ASN A 165 -20.41 3.99 5.27
C ASN A 165 -19.44 2.81 5.33
N LYS A 166 -19.19 2.27 6.52
CA LYS A 166 -18.31 1.10 6.68
C LYS A 166 -18.82 -0.11 5.89
N LEU A 167 -20.14 -0.37 5.95
CA LEU A 167 -20.77 -1.48 5.24
C LEU A 167 -20.73 -1.30 3.72
N ILE A 168 -20.91 -0.06 3.24
CA ILE A 168 -20.88 0.27 1.82
C ILE A 168 -19.47 0.12 1.28
N GLU A 169 -18.46 0.67 1.97
CA GLU A 169 -17.06 0.58 1.55
C GLU A 169 -16.51 -0.86 1.60
N GLU A 170 -16.89 -1.64 2.61
CA GLU A 170 -16.48 -3.06 2.69
C GLU A 170 -17.04 -3.92 1.54
N ARG A 171 -18.08 -3.46 0.85
CA ARG A 171 -18.71 -4.14 -0.29
C ARG A 171 -18.29 -3.59 -1.64
N ASN A 172 -17.60 -2.47 -1.67
CA ASN A 172 -17.02 -1.95 -2.91
C ASN A 172 -15.77 -2.76 -3.27
N GLU A 173 -15.80 -3.43 -4.41
CA GLU A 173 -14.73 -4.31 -4.89
C GLU A 173 -13.55 -3.53 -5.53
N ILE A 174 -13.64 -2.20 -5.60
CA ILE A 174 -12.55 -1.35 -6.09
C ILE A 174 -11.65 -1.00 -4.92
N ASP A 175 -10.58 -1.78 -4.73
CA ASP A 175 -9.64 -1.65 -3.63
C ASP A 175 -8.48 -0.70 -3.93
N THR A 176 -8.15 -0.49 -5.22
CA THR A 176 -7.10 0.44 -5.69
C THR A 176 -7.66 1.36 -6.75
N ALA A 177 -7.06 2.55 -6.91
CA ALA A 177 -7.52 3.55 -7.87
C ALA A 177 -6.42 4.50 -8.33
N GLY A 178 -6.63 5.10 -9.52
CA GLY A 178 -5.83 6.19 -10.04
C GLY A 178 -4.50 5.77 -10.65
N SER A 179 -3.73 6.77 -11.07
CA SER A 179 -2.49 6.60 -11.85
C SER A 179 -1.38 5.79 -11.15
N MET A 180 -1.40 5.72 -9.84
CA MET A 180 -0.46 4.94 -9.04
C MET A 180 -1.10 3.69 -8.41
N GLN A 181 -2.34 3.34 -8.76
CA GLN A 181 -3.07 2.21 -8.18
C GLN A 181 -3.02 2.19 -6.64
N VAL A 182 -3.34 3.35 -6.06
CA VAL A 182 -3.30 3.55 -4.61
C VAL A 182 -4.44 2.81 -3.93
N SER A 183 -4.15 2.19 -2.78
CA SER A 183 -5.20 1.61 -1.94
C SER A 183 -6.22 2.67 -1.53
N VAL A 184 -7.50 2.43 -1.86
CA VAL A 184 -8.60 3.32 -1.47
C VAL A 184 -8.71 3.43 0.05
N LYS A 185 -8.50 2.33 0.77
CA LYS A 185 -8.46 2.34 2.25
C LYS A 185 -7.36 3.25 2.79
N PHE A 186 -6.18 3.24 2.16
CA PHE A 186 -5.09 4.13 2.52
C PHE A 186 -5.49 5.59 2.29
N ALA A 187 -6.02 5.93 1.12
CA ALA A 187 -6.44 7.29 0.80
C ALA A 187 -7.53 7.81 1.76
N LEU A 188 -8.53 6.98 2.07
CA LEU A 188 -9.58 7.29 3.05
C LEU A 188 -9.00 7.47 4.47
N SER A 189 -8.01 6.65 4.87
CA SER A 189 -7.35 6.81 6.17
C SER A 189 -6.58 8.12 6.26
N GLU A 190 -5.86 8.52 5.21
CA GLU A 190 -5.13 9.79 5.17
C GLU A 190 -6.09 11.00 5.17
N ALA A 191 -7.20 10.93 4.43
CA ALA A 191 -8.23 11.96 4.44
C ALA A 191 -8.89 12.10 5.82
N ARG A 192 -9.15 10.99 6.51
CA ARG A 192 -9.74 10.95 7.86
C ARG A 192 -8.85 11.61 8.91
N LYS A 193 -7.52 11.46 8.82
CA LYS A 193 -6.57 12.08 9.77
C LYS A 193 -6.65 13.60 9.82
N ARG A 194 -7.16 14.24 8.76
CA ARG A 194 -7.30 15.70 8.65
C ARG A 194 -8.65 16.22 9.11
N ARG A 195 -9.52 15.33 9.58
CA ARG A 195 -10.89 15.65 9.95
C ARG A 195 -11.11 15.30 11.43
N TRP A 196 -11.87 16.14 12.10
CA TRP A 196 -12.32 15.90 13.48
C TRP A 196 -13.71 15.24 13.54
N LEU A 197 -14.51 15.33 12.44
CA LEU A 197 -15.79 14.66 12.29
C LEU A 197 -15.66 13.38 11.46
N PRO A 198 -16.53 12.38 11.68
CA PRO A 198 -16.63 11.23 10.81
C PRO A 198 -16.90 11.65 9.35
N MET A 199 -16.33 10.89 8.41
CA MET A 199 -16.57 11.13 6.99
C MET A 199 -18.00 10.74 6.62
N THR A 200 -18.66 11.61 5.86
CA THR A 200 -19.94 11.32 5.20
C THR A 200 -19.71 10.44 3.95
N LEU A 201 -20.78 9.95 3.34
CA LEU A 201 -20.69 9.22 2.07
C LEU A 201 -20.14 10.12 0.94
N ASP A 202 -20.55 11.39 0.91
CA ASP A 202 -20.07 12.36 -0.07
C ASP A 202 -18.56 12.64 0.11
N ASP A 203 -18.06 12.67 1.35
CA ASP A 203 -16.63 12.77 1.62
C ASP A 203 -15.84 11.57 1.08
N ILE A 204 -16.39 10.36 1.25
CA ILE A 204 -15.80 9.13 0.74
C ILE A 204 -15.75 9.16 -0.79
N TYR A 205 -16.85 9.54 -1.42
CA TYR A 205 -16.92 9.68 -2.87
C TYR A 205 -15.96 10.77 -3.38
N GLY A 206 -15.83 11.88 -2.65
CA GLY A 206 -14.87 12.94 -2.98
C GLY A 206 -13.41 12.45 -2.98
N VAL A 207 -13.03 11.62 -2.00
CA VAL A 207 -11.69 11.01 -1.96
C VAL A 207 -11.46 10.06 -3.15
N ARG A 208 -12.46 9.24 -3.49
CA ARG A 208 -12.39 8.33 -4.65
C ARG A 208 -12.31 9.11 -5.97
N ASP A 209 -13.11 10.15 -6.14
CA ASP A 209 -13.08 11.02 -7.33
C ASP A 209 -11.73 11.70 -7.46
N HIS A 210 -11.14 12.17 -6.35
CA HIS A 210 -9.81 12.75 -6.35
C HIS A 210 -8.74 11.74 -6.78
N LEU A 211 -8.81 10.48 -6.33
CA LEU A 211 -7.88 9.42 -6.74
C LEU A 211 -7.84 9.21 -8.26
N TYR A 212 -8.97 9.37 -8.95
CA TYR A 212 -9.05 9.23 -10.42
C TYR A 212 -8.58 10.48 -11.18
N THR A 213 -8.21 11.56 -10.50
CA THR A 213 -7.53 12.69 -11.13
C THR A 213 -6.01 12.46 -11.17
N ARG A 214 -5.31 13.12 -12.08
CA ARG A 214 -3.84 13.08 -12.17
C ARG A 214 -3.21 13.51 -10.83
N GLN A 215 -3.59 14.69 -10.33
CA GLN A 215 -3.06 15.23 -9.09
C GLN A 215 -3.39 14.35 -7.88
N GLY A 216 -4.62 13.87 -7.76
CA GLY A 216 -5.03 13.03 -6.62
C GLY A 216 -4.36 11.67 -6.59
N GLY A 217 -4.21 11.01 -7.76
CA GLY A 217 -3.45 9.76 -7.87
C GLY A 217 -2.00 9.92 -7.42
N ILE A 218 -1.33 11.02 -7.86
CA ILE A 218 0.03 11.36 -7.42
C ILE A 218 0.04 11.69 -5.92
N TYR A 219 -0.93 12.49 -5.43
CA TYR A 219 -0.99 12.95 -4.05
C TYR A 219 -1.00 11.77 -3.04
N TYR A 220 -1.94 10.86 -3.20
CA TYR A 220 -2.01 9.71 -2.31
C TYR A 220 -0.91 8.68 -2.61
N GLY A 221 -0.51 8.50 -3.87
CA GLY A 221 0.54 7.57 -4.26
C GLY A 221 1.91 7.95 -3.72
N VAL A 222 2.30 9.21 -3.83
CA VAL A 222 3.55 9.74 -3.25
C VAL A 222 3.53 9.63 -1.73
N LYS A 223 2.39 9.93 -1.08
CA LYS A 223 2.24 9.77 0.37
C LYS A 223 2.34 8.30 0.80
N GLN A 224 1.80 7.36 0.03
CA GLN A 224 1.94 5.93 0.30
C GLN A 224 3.40 5.48 0.13
N LEU A 225 4.06 5.93 -0.93
CA LEU A 225 5.41 5.52 -1.30
C LEU A 225 6.49 6.11 -0.38
N LEU A 226 6.41 7.41 -0.08
CA LEU A 226 7.47 8.16 0.60
C LEU A 226 7.14 8.52 2.06
N GLY A 227 5.88 8.57 2.44
CA GLY A 227 5.39 9.16 3.69
C GLY A 227 5.58 8.31 4.94
N TYR A 228 6.68 7.56 5.07
CA TYR A 228 7.05 6.80 6.26
C TYR A 228 8.55 6.51 6.31
N ASP A 229 9.13 6.44 7.50
CA ASP A 229 10.54 6.11 7.68
C ASP A 229 10.77 4.61 7.58
N THR A 230 11.77 4.20 6.80
CA THR A 230 12.01 2.78 6.58
C THR A 230 13.38 2.29 7.04
N GLY A 231 14.42 3.12 6.98
CA GLY A 231 15.80 2.70 7.17
C GLY A 231 16.31 1.73 6.07
N TYR A 232 15.61 1.62 4.93
CA TYR A 232 16.01 0.72 3.84
C TYR A 232 17.23 1.25 3.10
N SER A 233 18.19 0.37 2.85
CA SER A 233 19.40 0.67 2.07
C SER A 233 19.15 0.72 0.56
N GLN A 234 18.02 0.18 0.07
CA GLN A 234 17.70 0.11 -1.35
C GLN A 234 16.21 0.45 -1.58
N LYS A 235 15.93 1.18 -2.65
CA LYS A 235 14.55 1.60 -3.00
C LYS A 235 13.62 0.44 -3.36
N ILE A 236 14.16 -0.70 -3.82
CA ILE A 236 13.35 -1.88 -4.16
C ILE A 236 12.45 -2.34 -3.01
N PHE A 237 12.89 -2.17 -1.77
CA PHE A 237 12.10 -2.53 -0.60
C PHE A 237 10.89 -1.60 -0.40
N ARG A 238 11.03 -0.29 -0.73
CA ARG A 238 9.89 0.63 -0.77
C ARG A 238 8.89 0.28 -1.87
N PHE A 239 9.38 -0.14 -3.03
CA PHE A 239 8.53 -0.58 -4.13
C PHE A 239 7.78 -1.85 -3.76
N ALA A 240 8.43 -2.79 -3.10
CA ALA A 240 7.76 -3.98 -2.58
C ALA A 240 6.69 -3.62 -1.53
N ASP A 241 7.01 -2.72 -0.59
CA ASP A 241 6.08 -2.24 0.42
C ASP A 241 4.90 -1.46 -0.20
N PHE A 242 5.12 -0.74 -1.30
CA PHE A 242 4.05 -0.03 -2.00
C PHE A 242 2.95 -0.99 -2.47
N ASN A 243 3.34 -2.17 -2.94
CA ASN A 243 2.42 -3.22 -3.40
C ASN A 243 1.88 -4.09 -2.24
N ALA A 244 2.74 -4.47 -1.28
CA ALA A 244 2.41 -5.43 -0.22
C ALA A 244 1.93 -4.78 1.09
N GLY A 245 2.07 -3.45 1.22
CA GLY A 245 1.80 -2.72 2.45
C GLY A 245 3.06 -2.22 3.14
N ARG A 246 2.94 -1.10 3.85
CA ARG A 246 4.07 -0.48 4.56
C ARG A 246 4.77 -1.46 5.49
N TYR A 247 6.10 -1.46 5.45
CA TYR A 247 6.99 -2.32 6.23
C TYR A 247 6.94 -3.82 5.88
N ALA A 248 6.23 -4.24 4.84
CA ALA A 248 6.17 -5.65 4.44
C ALA A 248 7.57 -6.23 4.17
N SER A 249 8.48 -5.45 3.58
CA SER A 249 9.86 -5.90 3.33
C SER A 249 10.67 -6.10 4.61
N ARG A 250 10.52 -5.24 5.61
CA ARG A 250 11.13 -5.42 6.94
C ARG A 250 10.56 -6.65 7.63
N ASN A 251 9.26 -6.80 7.58
CA ASN A 251 8.55 -7.90 8.23
C ASN A 251 8.85 -9.25 7.56
N ALA A 252 8.98 -9.30 6.22
CA ALA A 252 9.40 -10.51 5.52
C ALA A 252 10.84 -10.95 5.91
N ALA A 253 11.74 -9.99 6.11
CA ALA A 253 13.07 -10.30 6.65
C ALA A 253 12.98 -10.82 8.09
N PHE A 254 12.11 -10.25 8.92
CA PHE A 254 11.87 -10.72 10.28
C PHE A 254 11.26 -12.13 10.29
N GLN A 255 10.30 -12.43 9.42
CA GLN A 255 9.74 -13.79 9.26
C GLN A 255 10.84 -14.82 8.91
N LYS A 256 11.84 -14.46 8.08
CA LYS A 256 13.00 -15.32 7.80
C LYS A 256 13.84 -15.60 9.04
N VAL A 257 14.07 -14.58 9.88
CA VAL A 257 14.74 -14.74 11.18
C VAL A 257 13.98 -15.72 12.07
N VAL A 258 12.66 -15.52 12.21
CA VAL A 258 11.79 -16.35 13.02
C VAL A 258 11.75 -17.79 12.52
N ALA A 259 11.59 -18.00 11.21
CA ALA A 259 11.60 -19.32 10.58
C ALA A 259 12.91 -20.07 10.88
N ARG A 260 14.04 -19.40 10.75
CA ARG A 260 15.36 -20.01 11.02
C ARG A 260 15.54 -20.42 12.47
N LEU A 261 15.10 -19.59 13.42
CA LEU A 261 15.24 -19.86 14.84
C LEU A 261 14.26 -20.93 15.34
N SER A 262 13.02 -20.86 14.91
CA SER A 262 11.96 -21.81 15.30
C SER A 262 12.13 -23.18 14.62
N GLY A 263 12.64 -23.20 13.38
CA GLY A 263 12.65 -24.37 12.50
C GLY A 263 11.29 -24.60 11.81
N GLN A 264 10.37 -23.63 11.88
CA GLN A 264 9.05 -23.71 11.23
C GLN A 264 9.07 -23.06 9.85
N SER A 265 8.32 -23.64 8.91
CA SER A 265 8.07 -23.01 7.59
C SER A 265 7.08 -21.86 7.75
N LEU A 266 7.41 -20.69 7.23
CA LEU A 266 6.56 -19.50 7.20
C LEU A 266 6.43 -18.97 5.78
N ALA A 267 5.30 -18.36 5.47
CA ALA A 267 5.20 -17.45 4.34
C ALA A 267 6.01 -16.18 4.67
N PHE A 268 6.80 -15.73 3.70
CA PHE A 268 7.57 -14.48 3.84
C PHE A 268 6.79 -13.34 3.15
N ASP A 269 5.53 -13.20 3.56
CA ASP A 269 4.57 -12.27 2.96
C ASP A 269 4.63 -10.85 3.53
N GLY A 270 5.27 -10.69 4.68
CA GLY A 270 5.39 -9.39 5.34
C GLY A 270 4.24 -9.04 6.26
N ASP A 271 3.23 -9.89 6.41
CA ASP A 271 2.18 -9.76 7.42
C ASP A 271 2.49 -10.66 8.61
N LEU A 272 2.73 -10.07 9.79
CA LEU A 272 2.99 -10.82 11.01
C LEU A 272 1.69 -11.21 11.72
N LEU A 273 0.63 -10.40 11.51
CA LEU A 273 -0.72 -10.61 12.00
C LEU A 273 -1.70 -10.77 10.86
N SER A 274 -2.88 -11.33 11.13
CA SER A 274 -4.00 -11.34 10.20
C SER A 274 -4.90 -10.13 10.43
N TYR A 275 -5.47 -9.59 9.36
CA TYR A 275 -6.30 -8.39 9.40
C TYR A 275 -7.69 -8.66 8.85
N GLY A 276 -8.70 -8.02 9.46
CA GLY A 276 -10.06 -7.99 8.94
C GLY A 276 -10.18 -7.09 7.71
N LYS A 277 -11.35 -7.15 7.07
CA LYS A 277 -11.66 -6.24 5.94
C LYS A 277 -11.63 -4.76 6.34
N ASP A 278 -11.83 -4.46 7.61
CA ASP A 278 -11.74 -3.12 8.19
C ASP A 278 -10.29 -2.66 8.47
N GLY A 279 -9.31 -3.52 8.18
CA GLY A 279 -7.90 -3.23 8.45
C GLY A 279 -7.50 -3.35 9.91
N GLN A 280 -8.39 -3.87 10.79
CA GLN A 280 -8.06 -4.12 12.19
C GLN A 280 -7.42 -5.51 12.35
N PRO A 281 -6.42 -5.66 13.25
CA PRO A 281 -5.80 -6.94 13.52
C PRO A 281 -6.82 -7.90 14.14
N LEU A 282 -6.88 -9.12 13.62
CA LEU A 282 -7.71 -10.18 14.18
C LEU A 282 -7.07 -10.77 15.46
N SER A 283 -7.89 -11.29 16.35
CA SER A 283 -7.43 -11.94 17.59
C SER A 283 -6.76 -13.29 17.35
N ALA A 284 -6.99 -13.91 16.19
CA ALA A 284 -6.42 -15.22 15.85
C ALA A 284 -4.89 -15.20 15.88
N VAL A 285 -4.31 -16.24 16.47
CA VAL A 285 -2.85 -16.43 16.55
C VAL A 285 -2.32 -16.89 15.19
N THR A 286 -1.45 -16.10 14.57
CA THR A 286 -0.89 -16.39 13.24
C THR A 286 0.21 -17.44 13.28
N ALA A 287 0.58 -17.99 12.12
CA ALA A 287 1.74 -18.88 12.01
C ALA A 287 3.05 -18.20 12.45
N THR A 288 3.23 -16.92 12.11
CA THR A 288 4.40 -16.13 12.53
C THR A 288 4.42 -15.98 14.07
N GLU A 289 3.30 -15.63 14.69
CA GLU A 289 3.22 -15.50 16.15
C GLU A 289 3.51 -16.83 16.86
N LYS A 290 2.97 -17.95 16.38
CA LYS A 290 3.27 -19.29 16.88
C LYS A 290 4.76 -19.61 16.77
N ALA A 291 5.36 -19.31 15.63
CA ALA A 291 6.78 -19.56 15.41
C ALA A 291 7.67 -18.71 16.32
N ILE A 292 7.28 -17.46 16.63
CA ILE A 292 7.98 -16.63 17.62
C ILE A 292 7.94 -17.28 19.00
N ARG A 293 6.79 -17.80 19.45
CA ARG A 293 6.66 -18.50 20.73
C ARG A 293 7.56 -19.75 20.78
N VAL A 294 7.62 -20.53 19.70
CA VAL A 294 8.53 -21.67 19.57
C VAL A 294 9.99 -21.23 19.67
N ALA A 295 10.39 -20.20 18.92
CA ALA A 295 11.74 -19.65 18.98
C ALA A 295 12.09 -19.13 20.39
N ASN A 296 11.15 -18.42 21.03
CA ASN A 296 11.28 -17.92 22.39
C ASN A 296 11.59 -19.05 23.40
N THR A 297 10.79 -20.12 23.39
CA THR A 297 11.00 -21.29 24.27
C THR A 297 12.32 -21.98 23.97
N LYS A 298 12.61 -22.29 22.69
CA LYS A 298 13.82 -23.00 22.25
C LYS A 298 15.10 -22.27 22.60
N HIS A 299 15.08 -20.95 22.50
CA HIS A 299 16.27 -20.11 22.72
C HIS A 299 16.27 -19.37 24.07
N LYS A 300 15.28 -19.60 24.91
CA LYS A 300 15.13 -19.02 26.27
C LYS A 300 15.22 -17.49 26.25
N LEU A 301 14.44 -16.83 25.35
CA LEU A 301 14.51 -15.38 25.18
C LEU A 301 13.79 -14.58 26.28
N GLY A 302 12.97 -15.24 27.10
CA GLY A 302 12.25 -14.63 28.22
C GLY A 302 11.16 -13.65 27.80
N LEU A 303 10.54 -13.87 26.63
CA LEU A 303 9.38 -13.12 26.18
C LEU A 303 8.10 -13.80 26.67
N ASP A 304 7.14 -13.03 27.18
CA ASP A 304 5.79 -13.54 27.47
C ASP A 304 4.87 -13.35 26.25
N ASP A 305 3.81 -14.15 26.20
CA ASP A 305 2.90 -14.20 25.05
C ASP A 305 2.15 -12.88 24.82
N GLN A 306 1.82 -12.16 25.91
CA GLN A 306 1.12 -10.88 25.81
C GLN A 306 2.06 -9.81 25.24
N SER A 307 3.30 -9.75 25.67
CA SER A 307 4.33 -8.85 25.14
C SER A 307 4.62 -9.14 23.67
N ILE A 308 4.73 -10.43 23.27
CA ILE A 308 4.87 -10.81 21.86
C ILE A 308 3.74 -10.22 21.03
N ARG A 309 2.48 -10.43 21.45
CA ARG A 309 1.32 -9.90 20.73
C ARG A 309 1.31 -8.39 20.67
N ALA A 310 1.60 -7.71 21.78
CA ALA A 310 1.68 -6.24 21.85
C ALA A 310 2.77 -5.67 20.92
N ASP A 311 3.90 -6.34 20.80
CA ASP A 311 4.98 -5.98 19.89
C ASP A 311 4.54 -6.14 18.41
N LEU A 312 3.88 -7.26 18.08
CA LEU A 312 3.40 -7.53 16.72
C LEU A 312 2.33 -6.54 16.26
N LEU A 313 1.53 -5.97 17.15
CA LEU A 313 0.56 -4.91 16.82
C LEU A 313 1.24 -3.65 16.24
N LYS A 314 2.55 -3.49 16.41
CA LYS A 314 3.36 -2.41 15.85
C LYS A 314 3.97 -2.77 14.48
N GLU A 315 3.64 -3.91 13.88
CA GLU A 315 4.27 -4.37 12.64
C GLU A 315 4.17 -3.42 11.46
N LYS A 316 3.16 -2.54 11.45
CA LYS A 316 2.97 -1.51 10.41
C LYS A 316 3.42 -0.12 10.88
N ASP A 317 4.23 -0.06 11.93
CA ASP A 317 4.81 1.14 12.51
C ASP A 317 6.33 1.06 12.59
N VAL A 318 7.01 2.23 12.57
CA VAL A 318 8.46 2.32 12.73
C VAL A 318 8.92 1.76 14.08
N GLY A 319 8.11 1.94 15.12
CA GLY A 319 8.40 1.50 16.48
C GLY A 319 8.53 -0.02 16.66
N PHE A 320 8.12 -0.83 15.69
CA PHE A 320 8.32 -2.28 15.75
C PHE A 320 9.80 -2.67 15.89
N THR A 321 10.70 -1.93 15.24
CA THR A 321 12.16 -2.18 15.31
C THR A 321 12.75 -1.99 16.70
N SER A 322 12.08 -1.24 17.56
CA SER A 322 12.48 -0.97 18.94
C SER A 322 11.82 -1.93 19.95
N THR A 323 11.00 -2.86 19.48
CA THR A 323 10.33 -3.82 20.36
C THR A 323 11.28 -4.90 20.86
N ARG A 324 10.97 -5.44 22.03
CA ARG A 324 11.76 -6.51 22.64
C ARG A 324 11.78 -7.77 21.77
N SER A 325 10.65 -8.13 21.18
CA SER A 325 10.54 -9.29 20.28
C SER A 325 11.43 -9.11 19.04
N PHE A 326 11.41 -7.94 18.40
CA PHE A 326 12.23 -7.68 17.22
C PHE A 326 13.73 -7.76 17.53
N ILE A 327 14.17 -7.09 18.58
CA ILE A 327 15.58 -7.01 18.97
C ILE A 327 16.10 -8.41 19.41
N SER A 328 15.41 -9.06 20.36
CA SER A 328 15.89 -10.34 20.93
C SER A 328 16.01 -11.45 19.89
N LEU A 329 15.07 -11.53 18.94
CA LEU A 329 15.11 -12.54 17.88
C LEU A 329 16.23 -12.27 16.88
N ARG A 330 16.46 -11.01 16.50
CA ARG A 330 17.56 -10.65 15.58
C ARG A 330 18.92 -10.84 16.21
N ASP A 331 19.09 -10.50 17.48
CA ASP A 331 20.33 -10.72 18.24
C ASP A 331 20.62 -12.22 18.38
N ARG A 332 19.59 -13.01 18.71
CA ARG A 332 19.73 -14.47 18.77
C ARG A 332 20.08 -15.08 17.42
N PHE A 333 19.47 -14.60 16.33
CA PHE A 333 19.81 -15.02 14.98
C PHE A 333 21.28 -14.74 14.67
N ALA A 334 21.76 -13.53 14.92
CA ALA A 334 23.16 -13.15 14.70
C ALA A 334 24.13 -14.00 15.53
N ALA A 335 23.81 -14.26 16.80
CA ALA A 335 24.60 -15.12 17.67
C ALA A 335 24.65 -16.58 17.19
N THR A 336 23.54 -17.08 16.62
CA THR A 336 23.41 -18.48 16.14
C THR A 336 24.07 -18.70 14.79
N THR A 337 23.91 -17.74 13.85
CA THR A 337 24.37 -17.86 12.45
C THR A 337 25.73 -17.21 12.20
N LYS A 338 26.25 -16.46 13.18
CA LYS A 338 27.48 -15.64 13.06
C LYS A 338 27.39 -14.55 11.97
N THR A 339 26.20 -14.22 11.52
CA THR A 339 25.91 -13.20 10.50
C THR A 339 24.76 -12.31 10.95
N PRO A 340 24.82 -10.99 10.74
CA PRO A 340 23.71 -10.10 11.04
C PRO A 340 22.47 -10.49 10.24
N ALA A 341 21.30 -10.40 10.85
CA ALA A 341 20.05 -10.57 10.14
C ALA A 341 19.85 -9.44 9.11
N ALA A 342 19.43 -9.77 7.90
CA ALA A 342 19.02 -8.75 6.92
C ALA A 342 17.92 -7.86 7.49
N PHE A 343 17.97 -6.56 7.22
CA PHE A 343 16.97 -5.61 7.71
C PHE A 343 15.69 -5.67 6.89
N ALA A 344 15.78 -5.90 5.59
CA ALA A 344 14.67 -6.02 4.68
C ALA A 344 14.86 -7.14 3.66
N ALA A 345 13.78 -7.71 3.18
CA ALA A 345 13.73 -8.69 2.10
C ALA A 345 12.46 -8.47 1.29
N VAL A 346 12.52 -8.62 -0.03
CA VAL A 346 11.33 -8.51 -0.86
C VAL A 346 10.36 -9.63 -0.47
N PRO A 347 9.09 -9.31 -0.12
CA PRO A 347 8.06 -10.30 0.18
C PRO A 347 7.79 -11.22 -1.01
N ASP A 348 7.41 -12.46 -0.73
CA ASP A 348 7.07 -13.44 -1.77
C ASP A 348 5.56 -13.72 -1.72
N ILE A 349 4.78 -12.82 -2.30
CA ILE A 349 3.32 -12.89 -2.34
C ILE A 349 2.88 -13.13 -3.77
N ALA A 350 2.11 -14.20 -3.99
CA ALA A 350 1.39 -14.39 -5.23
C ALA A 350 0.19 -13.41 -5.29
N LEU A 351 0.16 -12.56 -6.30
CA LEU A 351 -0.94 -11.62 -6.50
C LEU A 351 -2.05 -12.32 -7.29
N ASN A 352 -3.10 -12.71 -6.58
CA ASN A 352 -4.26 -13.36 -7.16
C ASN A 352 -5.34 -12.32 -7.49
N SER A 353 -5.28 -11.78 -8.70
CA SER A 353 -6.34 -10.90 -9.21
C SER A 353 -6.75 -11.36 -10.62
N PRO A 354 -8.05 -11.35 -10.94
CA PRO A 354 -8.53 -11.63 -12.31
C PRO A 354 -7.94 -10.68 -13.36
N LYS A 355 -7.46 -9.51 -12.93
CA LYS A 355 -6.85 -8.47 -13.76
C LYS A 355 -5.37 -8.71 -14.05
N LEU A 356 -4.71 -9.59 -13.31
CA LEU A 356 -3.27 -9.84 -13.43
C LEU A 356 -2.99 -11.13 -14.20
N SER A 357 -1.92 -11.14 -14.97
CA SER A 357 -1.42 -12.37 -15.61
C SER A 357 -1.03 -13.40 -14.56
N ARG A 358 -1.27 -14.69 -14.83
CA ARG A 358 -0.88 -15.79 -13.93
C ARG A 358 0.61 -15.68 -13.56
N GLY A 359 0.91 -15.80 -12.27
CA GLY A 359 2.26 -15.76 -11.74
C GLY A 359 2.85 -14.35 -11.53
N PHE A 360 2.04 -13.30 -11.51
CA PHE A 360 2.47 -11.98 -11.06
C PHE A 360 2.62 -11.97 -9.53
N THR A 361 3.79 -11.54 -9.04
CA THR A 361 4.12 -11.52 -7.61
C THR A 361 4.61 -10.14 -7.19
N THR A 362 4.54 -9.85 -5.88
CA THR A 362 5.13 -8.62 -5.31
C THR A 362 6.60 -8.47 -5.70
N ARG A 363 7.35 -9.57 -5.75
CA ARG A 363 8.75 -9.57 -6.22
C ARG A 363 8.87 -9.05 -7.65
N ARG A 364 8.10 -9.60 -8.59
CA ARG A 364 8.12 -9.17 -10.00
C ARG A 364 7.72 -7.71 -10.15
N PHE A 365 6.73 -7.26 -9.38
CA PHE A 365 6.35 -5.86 -9.32
C PHE A 365 7.53 -4.99 -8.87
N ALA A 366 8.09 -5.27 -7.70
CA ALA A 366 9.19 -4.48 -7.13
C ALA A 366 10.42 -4.44 -8.03
N GLU A 367 10.79 -5.56 -8.64
CA GLU A 367 11.91 -5.64 -9.60
C GLU A 367 11.62 -4.85 -10.88
N SER A 368 10.37 -4.84 -11.36
CA SER A 368 9.97 -4.06 -12.53
C SER A 368 10.06 -2.56 -12.26
N VAL A 369 9.53 -2.11 -11.11
CA VAL A 369 9.62 -0.70 -10.69
C VAL A 369 11.09 -0.29 -10.44
N ASP A 370 11.88 -1.15 -9.81
CA ASP A 370 13.29 -0.87 -9.51
C ASP A 370 14.14 -0.71 -10.80
N ARG A 371 13.86 -1.51 -11.84
CA ARG A 371 14.50 -1.31 -13.16
C ARG A 371 14.15 0.05 -13.76
N ARG A 372 12.88 0.49 -13.71
CA ARG A 372 12.43 1.80 -14.18
C ARG A 372 13.07 2.93 -13.37
N TYR A 373 13.09 2.79 -12.06
CA TYR A 373 13.75 3.72 -11.16
C TYR A 373 15.24 3.90 -11.52
N LYS A 374 15.98 2.81 -11.66
CA LYS A 374 17.40 2.82 -12.03
C LYS A 374 17.64 3.41 -13.43
N ALA A 375 16.73 3.18 -14.38
CA ALA A 375 16.77 3.80 -15.69
C ALA A 375 16.58 5.33 -15.60
N CYS A 376 15.57 5.79 -14.86
CA CYS A 376 15.32 7.21 -14.59
C CYS A 376 16.53 7.88 -13.91
N MET A 377 17.14 7.24 -12.90
CA MET A 377 18.32 7.77 -12.20
C MET A 377 19.54 7.90 -13.10
N LYS A 378 19.66 7.09 -14.16
CA LYS A 378 20.75 7.17 -15.15
C LYS A 378 20.49 8.21 -16.24
N SER A 379 19.24 8.60 -16.48
CA SER A 379 18.90 9.63 -17.47
C SER A 379 19.47 11.00 -17.07
N LYS A 380 19.97 11.76 -18.06
CA LYS A 380 20.58 13.10 -17.87
C LYS A 380 19.55 14.21 -17.95
#